data_e90d8b8b9fb0b8bfc879c661d38a61a5
#
_entry.id   e90d8b8b9fb0b8bfc879c661d38a61a5
#
_cell.length_a   1.000
_cell.length_b   1.000
_cell.length_c   1.000
_cell.angle_alpha   90.00
_cell.angle_beta   90.00
_cell.angle_gamma   90.00
#
_symmetry.space_group_name_H-M   'P 1'
#
loop_
_entity.id
_entity.type
_entity.pdbx_description
1 polymer ?
#
loop_
_entity_poly.entity_id
_entity_poly.type
_entity_poly.pdbx_seq_one_letter_code
_entity_poly.pdbx_strand_id
1 'polypeptide(L)'
;MNLLGHLGIVNSVGIALRETVLRSNKDPLANENLELMDADRGSIVTADDGVPLAVREVGPTDAPITAVFVHGYCLRMSSWHFQRQALEKEWGSSVRMVFYDQRGHGKSGEPTPESCTIEQLGSDLDAVIRAVAPRGHLVLIGHSMGGMTILSLTRQRPDLVKERVIGVALLSTTAAGLAETGLGKSLNNPVIDAFRLAVRASPGVVQLGRGTVRALISPVLRAASYGTRVSPRLVAFSQSMIDDTSVVTIVNFLKTLELHNEKDALSHLTRIPVTVMCGDEDWIIPLASTLAMAEALPEAEVVRVPQAGHLVQLEFPDKVNAALVRLLTRASAVRARRRSGWRGIG
;
A
#
# COMPACT_ATOMS: atom_id res chain seq x y z
N MET A 1 36.65 16.33 -30.08
CA MET A 1 36.04 15.13 -29.46
C MET A 1 34.58 15.45 -29.17
N ASN A 2 33.71 14.65 -29.74
CA ASN A 2 32.36 14.96 -30.17
C ASN A 2 31.34 15.30 -29.08
N LEU A 3 30.84 16.53 -29.11
CA LEU A 3 29.64 17.01 -28.39
C LEU A 3 28.32 16.70 -29.15
N LEU A 4 28.39 16.10 -30.31
CA LEU A 4 27.23 15.85 -31.20
C LEU A 4 26.52 14.49 -30.99
N GLY A 5 27.05 13.60 -30.12
CA GLY A 5 26.46 12.29 -29.87
C GLY A 5 25.29 12.29 -28.89
N HIS A 6 25.16 13.32 -28.04
CA HIS A 6 24.13 13.35 -26.99
C HIS A 6 22.79 14.01 -27.40
N LEU A 7 22.81 14.80 -28.48
CA LEU A 7 21.60 15.43 -29.04
C LEU A 7 20.73 14.47 -29.88
N GLY A 8 21.32 13.42 -30.40
CA GLY A 8 20.61 12.41 -31.23
C GLY A 8 19.70 11.47 -30.41
N ILE A 9 20.06 11.17 -29.17
CA ILE A 9 19.29 10.26 -28.29
C ILE A 9 18.06 10.95 -27.73
N VAL A 10 18.16 12.25 -27.42
CA VAL A 10 17.03 13.03 -26.87
C VAL A 10 15.94 13.26 -27.92
N ASN A 11 16.35 13.45 -29.20
CA ASN A 11 15.39 13.62 -30.30
C ASN A 11 14.66 12.32 -30.69
N SER A 12 15.34 11.17 -30.63
CA SER A 12 14.72 9.87 -30.95
C SER A 12 13.72 9.42 -29.89
N VAL A 13 13.96 9.72 -28.61
CA VAL A 13 13.00 9.48 -27.52
C VAL A 13 11.78 10.42 -27.64
N GLY A 14 11.98 11.69 -28.01
CA GLY A 14 10.90 12.64 -28.23
C GLY A 14 10.00 12.32 -29.42
N ILE A 15 10.57 11.76 -30.50
CA ILE A 15 9.82 11.35 -31.71
C ILE A 15 9.07 10.03 -31.45
N ALA A 16 9.68 9.06 -30.77
CA ALA A 16 9.03 7.82 -30.37
C ALA A 16 7.84 8.08 -29.42
N LEU A 17 7.95 9.02 -28.50
CA LEU A 17 6.84 9.47 -27.64
C LEU A 17 5.69 10.13 -28.42
N ARG A 18 6.01 10.92 -29.46
CA ARG A 18 4.98 11.55 -30.31
C ARG A 18 4.24 10.55 -31.22
N GLU A 19 4.93 9.61 -31.84
CA GLU A 19 4.28 8.65 -32.74
C GLU A 19 3.44 7.59 -32.03
N THR A 20 3.74 7.31 -30.76
CA THR A 20 2.99 6.30 -29.98
C THR A 20 1.72 6.88 -29.36
N VAL A 21 1.67 8.19 -29.11
CA VAL A 21 0.45 8.90 -28.64
C VAL A 21 -0.64 8.95 -29.72
N LEU A 22 -0.26 8.87 -31.01
CA LEU A 22 -1.20 8.94 -32.14
C LEU A 22 -1.85 7.61 -32.56
N ARG A 23 -1.45 6.47 -31.96
CA ARG A 23 -1.92 5.13 -32.40
C ARG A 23 -2.92 4.41 -31.49
N SER A 24 -3.33 4.98 -30.36
CA SER A 24 -4.41 4.39 -29.53
C SER A 24 -5.55 5.38 -29.35
N ASN A 25 -6.58 5.22 -30.15
CA ASN A 25 -7.69 6.18 -30.24
C ASN A 25 -8.71 6.10 -29.09
N LYS A 26 -8.49 5.28 -28.03
CA LYS A 26 -9.32 5.30 -26.79
C LYS A 26 -8.50 4.76 -25.61
N ASP A 27 -8.34 5.58 -24.58
CA ASP A 27 -7.85 5.13 -23.27
C ASP A 27 -8.82 4.05 -22.74
N PRO A 28 -8.36 2.82 -22.41
CA PRO A 28 -9.24 1.75 -21.91
C PRO A 28 -9.99 2.13 -20.63
N LEU A 29 -9.47 3.10 -19.87
CA LEU A 29 -10.09 3.60 -18.64
C LEU A 29 -10.85 4.93 -18.83
N ALA A 30 -11.08 5.39 -20.08
CA ALA A 30 -11.70 6.69 -20.35
C ALA A 30 -13.04 6.90 -19.61
N ASN A 31 -13.83 5.84 -19.46
CA ASN A 31 -15.14 5.87 -18.81
C ASN A 31 -15.14 5.26 -17.40
N GLU A 32 -13.96 4.89 -16.87
CA GLU A 32 -13.87 4.29 -15.53
C GLU A 32 -14.04 5.36 -14.44
N ASN A 33 -14.94 5.11 -13.47
CA ASN A 33 -15.09 5.98 -12.30
C ASN A 33 -14.09 5.59 -11.22
N LEU A 34 -12.87 6.10 -11.29
CA LEU A 34 -11.80 5.80 -10.35
C LEU A 34 -12.05 6.31 -8.90
N GLU A 35 -13.09 7.15 -8.71
CA GLU A 35 -13.52 7.65 -7.40
C GLU A 35 -14.76 6.90 -6.87
N LEU A 36 -15.01 5.67 -7.34
CA LEU A 36 -16.16 4.85 -6.97
C LEU A 36 -16.33 4.70 -5.45
N MET A 37 -15.23 4.60 -4.71
CA MET A 37 -15.26 4.46 -3.24
C MET A 37 -15.89 5.65 -2.51
N ASP A 38 -15.98 6.81 -3.12
CA ASP A 38 -16.61 7.98 -2.49
C ASP A 38 -18.10 7.78 -2.21
N ALA A 39 -18.76 6.91 -2.98
CA ALA A 39 -20.15 6.53 -2.80
C ALA A 39 -20.36 5.42 -1.75
N ASP A 40 -19.30 4.75 -1.29
CA ASP A 40 -19.38 3.67 -0.30
C ASP A 40 -19.71 4.22 1.09
N ARG A 41 -20.23 3.33 1.97
CA ARG A 41 -20.56 3.71 3.35
C ARG A 41 -19.33 4.25 4.08
N GLY A 42 -19.39 5.53 4.46
CA GLY A 42 -18.27 6.24 5.07
C GLY A 42 -18.43 6.41 6.58
N SER A 43 -17.30 6.38 7.29
CA SER A 43 -17.20 6.76 8.70
C SER A 43 -15.84 7.41 8.99
N ILE A 44 -15.72 8.01 10.17
CA ILE A 44 -14.46 8.51 10.71
C ILE A 44 -14.17 7.72 11.99
N VAL A 45 -12.98 7.14 12.06
CA VAL A 45 -12.47 6.52 13.29
C VAL A 45 -11.43 7.45 13.89
N THR A 46 -11.57 7.75 15.17
CA THR A 46 -10.58 8.54 15.90
C THR A 46 -9.47 7.63 16.41
N ALA A 47 -8.23 7.85 15.98
CA ALA A 47 -7.06 7.17 16.51
C ALA A 47 -6.85 7.50 17.99
N ASP A 48 -6.04 6.68 18.69
CA ASP A 48 -5.84 6.84 20.14
C ASP A 48 -5.19 8.18 20.53
N ASP A 49 -4.47 8.83 19.59
CA ASP A 49 -3.90 10.17 19.73
C ASP A 49 -4.79 11.31 19.18
N GLY A 50 -6.03 10.98 18.79
CA GLY A 50 -7.03 11.96 18.35
C GLY A 50 -7.07 12.23 16.85
N VAL A 51 -6.17 11.67 16.04
CA VAL A 51 -6.16 11.84 14.56
C VAL A 51 -7.39 11.16 13.96
N PRO A 52 -8.23 11.88 13.16
CA PRO A 52 -9.36 11.26 12.48
C PRO A 52 -8.89 10.45 11.27
N LEU A 53 -9.35 9.20 11.16
CA LEU A 53 -9.06 8.28 10.08
C LEU A 53 -10.32 8.05 9.24
N ALA A 54 -10.28 8.40 7.97
CA ALA A 54 -11.39 8.21 7.04
C ALA A 54 -11.49 6.75 6.61
N VAL A 55 -12.69 6.18 6.73
CA VAL A 55 -12.99 4.78 6.41
C VAL A 55 -14.09 4.68 5.36
N ARG A 56 -13.99 3.68 4.50
CA ARG A 56 -15.04 3.24 3.58
C ARG A 56 -15.27 1.75 3.70
N GLU A 57 -16.52 1.35 3.55
CA GLU A 57 -16.95 -0.02 3.78
C GLU A 57 -17.89 -0.50 2.69
N VAL A 58 -17.68 -1.74 2.25
CA VAL A 58 -18.47 -2.43 1.22
C VAL A 58 -18.87 -3.81 1.74
N GLY A 59 -20.08 -4.22 1.45
CA GLY A 59 -20.63 -5.50 1.90
C GLY A 59 -21.37 -5.42 3.23
N PRO A 60 -21.91 -6.56 3.71
CA PRO A 60 -22.72 -6.62 4.93
C PRO A 60 -21.90 -6.37 6.20
N THR A 61 -22.48 -5.62 7.13
CA THR A 61 -21.82 -5.32 8.43
C THR A 61 -21.66 -6.55 9.32
N ASP A 62 -22.48 -7.55 9.13
CA ASP A 62 -22.51 -8.82 9.86
C ASP A 62 -21.79 -9.96 9.14
N ALA A 63 -21.09 -9.65 8.04
CA ALA A 63 -20.28 -10.64 7.32
C ALA A 63 -19.30 -11.36 8.26
N PRO A 64 -19.15 -12.70 8.13
CA PRO A 64 -18.33 -13.50 9.04
C PRO A 64 -16.83 -13.21 8.93
N ILE A 65 -16.40 -12.57 7.86
CA ILE A 65 -15.01 -12.18 7.58
C ILE A 65 -14.99 -10.70 7.22
N THR A 66 -14.04 -9.95 7.79
CA THR A 66 -13.72 -8.59 7.36
C THR A 66 -12.35 -8.57 6.71
N ALA A 67 -12.27 -8.12 5.47
CA ALA A 67 -11.04 -7.86 4.76
C ALA A 67 -10.67 -6.38 4.91
N VAL A 68 -9.52 -6.07 5.50
CA VAL A 68 -9.05 -4.69 5.71
C VAL A 68 -7.90 -4.41 4.74
N PHE A 69 -8.08 -3.36 3.94
CA PHE A 69 -7.14 -2.93 2.90
C PHE A 69 -6.36 -1.71 3.35
N VAL A 70 -5.03 -1.81 3.34
CA VAL A 70 -4.11 -0.77 3.81
C VAL A 70 -3.22 -0.32 2.65
N HIS A 71 -3.35 0.94 2.24
CA HIS A 71 -2.65 1.50 1.09
C HIS A 71 -1.17 1.83 1.39
N GLY A 72 -0.41 2.11 0.34
CA GLY A 72 1.01 2.50 0.43
C GLY A 72 1.21 3.99 0.69
N TYR A 73 2.46 4.36 0.90
CA TYR A 73 2.92 5.74 1.09
C TYR A 73 2.57 6.63 -0.12
N CYS A 74 2.12 7.85 0.14
CA CYS A 74 1.63 8.82 -0.84
C CYS A 74 0.45 8.33 -1.70
N LEU A 75 -0.25 7.29 -1.25
CA LEU A 75 -1.49 6.81 -1.84
C LEU A 75 -2.68 7.15 -0.93
N ARG A 76 -3.86 6.71 -1.35
CA ARG A 76 -5.10 6.74 -0.55
C ARG A 76 -5.89 5.47 -0.78
N MET A 77 -6.96 5.25 -0.02
CA MET A 77 -7.78 4.04 -0.10
C MET A 77 -8.27 3.73 -1.52
N SER A 78 -8.49 4.74 -2.37
CA SER A 78 -8.91 4.55 -3.77
C SER A 78 -7.84 3.87 -4.64
N SER A 79 -6.59 3.72 -4.18
CA SER A 79 -5.60 2.87 -4.86
C SER A 79 -6.00 1.39 -4.94
N TRP A 80 -7.01 0.98 -4.17
CA TRP A 80 -7.63 -0.33 -4.19
C TRP A 80 -8.88 -0.42 -5.09
N HIS A 81 -9.09 0.55 -5.98
CA HIS A 81 -10.27 0.68 -6.83
C HIS A 81 -10.65 -0.63 -7.54
N PHE A 82 -9.71 -1.26 -8.24
CA PHE A 82 -9.98 -2.49 -9.00
C PHE A 82 -10.23 -3.69 -8.10
N GLN A 83 -9.60 -3.75 -6.94
CA GLN A 83 -9.84 -4.80 -5.93
C GLN A 83 -11.25 -4.63 -5.34
N ARG A 84 -11.61 -3.40 -4.97
CA ARG A 84 -12.96 -3.07 -4.46
C ARG A 84 -14.03 -3.53 -5.45
N GLN A 85 -13.87 -3.19 -6.74
CA GLN A 85 -14.86 -3.47 -7.77
C GLN A 85 -14.99 -4.96 -8.10
N ALA A 86 -13.86 -5.67 -8.23
CA ALA A 86 -13.86 -7.09 -8.58
C ALA A 86 -14.27 -7.98 -7.40
N LEU A 87 -13.72 -7.70 -6.20
CA LEU A 87 -13.92 -8.55 -5.04
C LEU A 87 -15.30 -8.38 -4.41
N GLU A 88 -15.96 -7.24 -4.59
CA GLU A 88 -17.39 -7.09 -4.22
C GLU A 88 -18.26 -8.13 -4.93
N LYS A 89 -18.01 -8.35 -6.22
CA LYS A 89 -18.74 -9.34 -7.03
C LYS A 89 -18.36 -10.76 -6.66
N GLU A 90 -17.07 -11.02 -6.43
CA GLU A 90 -16.55 -12.36 -6.17
C GLU A 90 -16.88 -12.85 -4.75
N TRP A 91 -16.74 -11.98 -3.76
CA TRP A 91 -16.91 -12.33 -2.34
C TRP A 91 -18.37 -12.18 -1.85
N GLY A 92 -19.15 -11.34 -2.52
CA GLY A 92 -20.57 -11.13 -2.24
C GLY A 92 -20.84 -10.82 -0.77
N SER A 93 -21.83 -11.49 -0.18
CA SER A 93 -22.21 -11.32 1.23
C SER A 93 -21.30 -12.01 2.23
N SER A 94 -20.30 -12.78 1.79
CA SER A 94 -19.43 -13.57 2.67
C SER A 94 -18.35 -12.74 3.34
N VAL A 95 -17.99 -11.58 2.76
CA VAL A 95 -16.90 -10.73 3.21
C VAL A 95 -17.36 -9.28 3.22
N ARG A 96 -17.07 -8.59 4.33
CA ARG A 96 -17.09 -7.14 4.42
C ARG A 96 -15.70 -6.61 4.07
N MET A 97 -15.61 -5.67 3.16
CA MET A 97 -14.38 -4.98 2.83
C MET A 97 -14.32 -3.63 3.55
N VAL A 98 -13.19 -3.34 4.16
CA VAL A 98 -12.88 -2.09 4.84
C VAL A 98 -11.65 -1.49 4.21
N PHE A 99 -11.77 -0.25 3.77
CA PHE A 99 -10.69 0.58 3.23
C PHE A 99 -10.56 1.80 4.11
N TYR A 100 -9.34 2.23 4.40
CA TYR A 100 -9.16 3.48 5.15
C TYR A 100 -7.94 4.24 4.64
N ASP A 101 -7.96 5.54 4.80
CA ASP A 101 -6.80 6.38 4.56
C ASP A 101 -5.93 6.40 5.82
N GLN A 102 -4.66 6.08 5.67
CA GLN A 102 -3.70 6.22 6.76
C GLN A 102 -3.52 7.70 7.12
N ARG A 103 -3.13 8.01 8.36
CA ARG A 103 -2.89 9.40 8.81
C ARG A 103 -2.04 10.19 7.83
N GLY A 104 -2.39 11.45 7.60
CA GLY A 104 -1.71 12.34 6.66
C GLY A 104 -1.98 12.05 5.18
N HIS A 105 -2.84 11.07 4.86
CA HIS A 105 -3.16 10.69 3.49
C HIS A 105 -4.67 10.80 3.23
N GLY A 106 -5.03 11.05 1.98
CA GLY A 106 -6.41 11.07 1.51
C GLY A 106 -7.30 12.01 2.31
N LYS A 107 -8.35 11.46 2.94
CA LYS A 107 -9.34 12.20 3.74
C LYS A 107 -9.10 12.07 5.26
N SER A 108 -8.01 11.45 5.68
CA SER A 108 -7.58 11.35 7.08
C SER A 108 -6.89 12.63 7.56
N GLY A 109 -6.89 12.83 8.88
CA GLY A 109 -6.27 13.99 9.51
C GLY A 109 -4.75 14.01 9.40
N GLU A 110 -4.20 15.22 9.48
CA GLU A 110 -2.76 15.44 9.48
C GLU A 110 -2.13 14.96 10.79
N PRO A 111 -1.01 14.20 10.71
CA PRO A 111 -0.27 13.75 11.87
C PRO A 111 0.66 14.86 12.42
N THR A 112 1.07 14.75 13.69
CA THR A 112 2.26 15.47 14.14
C THR A 112 3.53 14.81 13.56
N PRO A 113 4.65 15.54 13.46
CA PRO A 113 5.91 14.94 12.97
C PRO A 113 6.35 13.69 13.75
N GLU A 114 6.11 13.68 15.06
CA GLU A 114 6.50 12.60 15.97
C GLU A 114 5.64 11.35 15.77
N SER A 115 4.38 11.54 15.34
CA SER A 115 3.43 10.45 15.10
C SER A 115 3.51 9.86 13.68
N CYS A 116 4.42 10.37 12.83
CA CYS A 116 4.71 9.80 11.50
C CYS A 116 5.63 8.57 11.62
N THR A 117 5.17 7.51 12.27
CA THR A 117 5.95 6.28 12.48
C THR A 117 5.18 5.05 12.01
N ILE A 118 5.90 4.00 11.60
CA ILE A 118 5.28 2.70 11.24
C ILE A 118 4.60 2.09 12.47
N GLU A 119 5.16 2.29 13.65
CA GLU A 119 4.55 1.85 14.91
C GLU A 119 3.18 2.50 15.13
N GLN A 120 3.07 3.81 14.94
CA GLN A 120 1.80 4.53 15.08
C GLN A 120 0.79 4.09 14.01
N LEU A 121 1.23 3.81 12.78
CA LEU A 121 0.35 3.26 11.74
C LEU A 121 -0.22 1.89 12.15
N GLY A 122 0.58 1.05 12.81
CA GLY A 122 0.10 -0.21 13.40
C GLY A 122 -0.99 0.00 14.46
N SER A 123 -0.81 1.00 15.34
CA SER A 123 -1.80 1.39 16.35
C SER A 123 -3.08 1.97 15.71
N ASP A 124 -2.95 2.74 14.62
CA ASP A 124 -4.10 3.25 13.86
C ASP A 124 -4.92 2.11 13.25
N LEU A 125 -4.24 1.11 12.67
CA LEU A 125 -4.92 -0.06 12.12
C LEU A 125 -5.65 -0.84 13.22
N ASP A 126 -5.08 -0.96 14.43
CA ASP A 126 -5.79 -1.53 15.59
C ASP A 126 -7.03 -0.72 15.97
N ALA A 127 -6.93 0.61 15.98
CA ALA A 127 -8.05 1.51 16.26
C ALA A 127 -9.18 1.33 15.20
N VAL A 128 -8.84 1.27 13.93
CA VAL A 128 -9.80 0.99 12.84
C VAL A 128 -10.46 -0.38 13.05
N ILE A 129 -9.69 -1.43 13.31
CA ILE A 129 -10.22 -2.79 13.54
C ILE A 129 -11.16 -2.80 14.75
N ARG A 130 -10.78 -2.17 15.87
CA ARG A 130 -11.62 -2.09 17.08
C ARG A 130 -12.93 -1.36 16.83
N ALA A 131 -12.90 -0.30 16.03
CA ALA A 131 -14.08 0.50 15.75
C ALA A 131 -15.05 -0.15 14.76
N VAL A 132 -14.55 -0.61 13.61
CA VAL A 132 -15.42 -1.06 12.51
C VAL A 132 -15.52 -2.57 12.38
N ALA A 133 -14.60 -3.33 12.94
CA ALA A 133 -14.60 -4.79 12.92
C ALA A 133 -14.30 -5.39 14.31
N PRO A 134 -15.09 -5.06 15.37
CA PRO A 134 -14.79 -5.47 16.75
C PRO A 134 -14.89 -6.99 16.95
N ARG A 135 -15.54 -7.71 16.05
CA ARG A 135 -15.79 -9.15 16.13
C ARG A 135 -15.54 -9.81 14.78
N GLY A 136 -15.49 -11.14 14.76
CA GLY A 136 -15.33 -11.93 13.54
C GLY A 136 -13.87 -12.11 13.13
N HIS A 137 -13.67 -12.78 12.01
CA HIS A 137 -12.35 -13.07 11.47
C HIS A 137 -11.86 -11.94 10.55
N LEU A 138 -10.54 -11.79 10.48
CA LEU A 138 -9.88 -10.75 9.72
C LEU A 138 -9.00 -11.35 8.61
N VAL A 139 -9.02 -10.71 7.45
CA VAL A 139 -8.01 -10.84 6.40
C VAL A 139 -7.38 -9.46 6.21
N LEU A 140 -6.07 -9.36 6.37
CA LEU A 140 -5.34 -8.10 6.27
C LEU A 140 -4.60 -8.04 4.94
N ILE A 141 -4.77 -6.95 4.19
CA ILE A 141 -4.24 -6.80 2.84
C ILE A 141 -3.50 -5.46 2.79
N GLY A 142 -2.18 -5.48 2.63
CA GLY A 142 -1.35 -4.29 2.66
C GLY A 142 -0.43 -4.16 1.45
N HIS A 143 -0.37 -2.95 0.89
CA HIS A 143 0.54 -2.59 -0.17
C HIS A 143 1.63 -1.66 0.36
N SER A 144 2.91 -1.97 0.09
CA SER A 144 4.05 -1.11 0.42
C SER A 144 4.06 -0.74 1.92
N MET A 145 4.02 0.54 2.27
CA MET A 145 3.88 1.01 3.67
C MET A 145 2.68 0.36 4.39
N GLY A 146 1.58 0.06 3.68
CA GLY A 146 0.43 -0.66 4.26
C GLY A 146 0.78 -2.09 4.69
N GLY A 147 1.70 -2.76 4.00
CA GLY A 147 2.25 -4.04 4.44
C GLY A 147 3.11 -3.88 5.72
N MET A 148 3.94 -2.84 5.79
CA MET A 148 4.71 -2.49 6.98
C MET A 148 3.79 -2.18 8.17
N THR A 149 2.69 -1.48 7.94
CA THR A 149 1.63 -1.21 8.93
C THR A 149 1.05 -2.51 9.50
N ILE A 150 0.74 -3.50 8.63
CA ILE A 150 0.23 -4.82 9.06
C ILE A 150 1.28 -5.57 9.89
N LEU A 151 2.55 -5.52 9.49
CA LEU A 151 3.62 -6.16 10.26
C LEU A 151 3.79 -5.49 11.63
N SER A 152 3.70 -4.16 11.69
CA SER A 152 3.74 -3.43 12.96
C SER A 152 2.56 -3.78 13.88
N LEU A 153 1.33 -3.82 13.36
CA LEU A 153 0.17 -4.34 14.09
C LEU A 153 0.42 -5.75 14.60
N THR A 154 0.98 -6.62 13.76
CA THR A 154 1.25 -8.02 14.09
C THR A 154 2.20 -8.14 15.28
N ARG A 155 3.26 -7.33 15.33
CA ARG A 155 4.19 -7.26 16.46
C ARG A 155 3.53 -6.71 17.72
N GLN A 156 2.74 -5.64 17.58
CA GLN A 156 2.08 -4.98 18.71
C GLN A 156 0.93 -5.81 19.29
N ARG A 157 0.22 -6.56 18.43
CA ARG A 157 -1.01 -7.29 18.79
C ARG A 157 -0.97 -8.77 18.36
N PRO A 158 0.03 -9.55 18.82
CA PRO A 158 0.11 -10.96 18.49
C PRO A 158 -1.10 -11.77 18.98
N ASP A 159 -1.77 -11.33 20.04
CA ASP A 159 -3.05 -11.86 20.53
C ASP A 159 -4.16 -11.72 19.49
N LEU A 160 -4.37 -10.53 18.94
CA LEU A 160 -5.35 -10.26 17.88
C LEU A 160 -5.08 -11.14 16.65
N VAL A 161 -3.81 -11.24 16.24
CA VAL A 161 -3.41 -12.04 15.07
C VAL A 161 -3.73 -13.51 15.32
N LYS A 162 -3.33 -14.05 16.44
CA LYS A 162 -3.58 -15.45 16.82
C LYS A 162 -5.08 -15.80 16.87
N GLU A 163 -5.89 -14.91 17.41
CA GLU A 163 -7.30 -15.16 17.66
C GLU A 163 -8.18 -14.91 16.43
N ARG A 164 -7.89 -13.84 15.69
CA ARG A 164 -8.83 -13.32 14.69
C ARG A 164 -8.30 -13.29 13.26
N VAL A 165 -7.00 -13.09 13.03
CA VAL A 165 -6.46 -13.03 11.67
C VAL A 165 -6.39 -14.45 11.09
N ILE A 166 -7.01 -14.64 9.94
CA ILE A 166 -7.06 -15.91 9.22
C ILE A 166 -6.35 -15.88 7.88
N GLY A 167 -5.86 -14.72 7.45
CA GLY A 167 -5.08 -14.56 6.22
C GLY A 167 -4.42 -13.18 6.14
N VAL A 168 -3.26 -13.10 5.51
CA VAL A 168 -2.53 -11.85 5.28
C VAL A 168 -2.01 -11.81 3.84
N ALA A 169 -2.17 -10.68 3.15
CA ALA A 169 -1.54 -10.38 1.87
C ALA A 169 -0.56 -9.22 2.02
N LEU A 170 0.69 -9.42 1.62
CA LEU A 170 1.78 -8.46 1.64
C LEU A 170 2.23 -8.18 0.20
N LEU A 171 1.83 -7.04 -0.35
CA LEU A 171 2.05 -6.65 -1.75
C LEU A 171 3.14 -5.60 -1.85
N SER A 172 4.19 -5.83 -2.65
CA SER A 172 5.28 -4.86 -2.91
C SER A 172 5.79 -4.21 -1.63
N THR A 173 6.10 -5.02 -0.60
CA THR A 173 6.48 -4.55 0.74
C THR A 173 7.69 -5.33 1.28
N THR A 174 8.22 -4.89 2.39
CA THR A 174 9.36 -5.52 3.08
C THR A 174 9.14 -5.52 4.59
N ALA A 175 9.74 -6.49 5.28
CA ALA A 175 9.79 -6.48 6.74
C ALA A 175 10.95 -5.65 7.31
N ALA A 176 11.98 -5.37 6.51
CA ALA A 176 13.12 -4.53 6.90
C ALA A 176 14.04 -4.26 5.71
N GLY A 177 15.12 -3.49 5.93
CA GLY A 177 16.22 -3.31 4.98
C GLY A 177 15.92 -2.36 3.82
N LEU A 178 14.90 -1.51 3.94
CA LEU A 178 14.56 -0.55 2.89
C LEU A 178 15.71 0.44 2.63
N ALA A 179 16.44 0.86 3.66
CA ALA A 179 17.57 1.78 3.54
C ALA A 179 18.74 1.20 2.71
N GLU A 180 18.84 -0.12 2.63
CA GLU A 180 19.95 -0.82 1.98
C GLU A 180 19.67 -1.13 0.51
N THR A 181 18.41 -1.05 0.08
CA THR A 181 17.94 -1.49 -1.24
C THR A 181 17.01 -0.47 -1.89
N GLY A 182 16.85 -0.57 -3.21
CA GLY A 182 15.88 0.20 -3.97
C GLY A 182 16.03 1.71 -3.79
N LEU A 183 14.90 2.40 -3.76
CA LEU A 183 14.83 3.86 -3.52
C LEU A 183 15.34 4.25 -2.13
N GLY A 184 15.24 3.38 -1.13
CA GLY A 184 15.67 3.68 0.23
C GLY A 184 17.15 4.04 0.31
N LYS A 185 18.00 3.38 -0.50
CA LYS A 185 19.42 3.72 -0.62
C LYS A 185 19.65 5.15 -1.14
N SER A 186 18.78 5.63 -2.02
CA SER A 186 18.85 7.00 -2.56
C SER A 186 18.28 8.05 -1.60
N LEU A 187 17.45 7.65 -0.64
CA LEU A 187 16.89 8.52 0.39
C LEU A 187 17.87 8.81 1.54
N ASN A 188 18.91 8.00 1.69
CA ASN A 188 19.98 8.22 2.67
C ASN A 188 20.94 9.31 2.16
N ASN A 189 20.43 10.54 2.05
CA ASN A 189 21.13 11.69 1.46
C ASN A 189 21.09 12.88 2.44
N PRO A 190 22.25 13.48 2.81
CA PRO A 190 22.31 14.65 3.68
C PRO A 190 21.43 15.84 3.26
N VAL A 191 21.15 15.97 1.97
CA VAL A 191 20.24 17.02 1.45
C VAL A 191 18.80 16.76 1.91
N ILE A 192 18.36 15.52 1.94
CA ILE A 192 17.03 15.12 2.44
C ILE A 192 16.95 15.39 3.94
N ASP A 193 17.98 15.06 4.71
CA ASP A 193 18.02 15.33 6.15
C ASP A 193 18.03 16.83 6.47
N ALA A 194 18.81 17.62 5.75
CA ALA A 194 18.80 19.08 5.89
C ALA A 194 17.44 19.68 5.53
N PHE A 195 16.79 19.15 4.49
CA PHE A 195 15.44 19.57 4.10
C PHE A 195 14.40 19.20 5.17
N ARG A 196 14.48 18.00 5.75
CA ARG A 196 13.62 17.58 6.87
C ARG A 196 13.76 18.51 8.07
N LEU A 197 15.00 18.88 8.41
CA LEU A 197 15.27 19.84 9.49
C LEU A 197 14.63 21.19 9.20
N ALA A 198 14.75 21.69 7.96
CA ALA A 198 14.14 22.95 7.54
C ALA A 198 12.60 22.91 7.61
N VAL A 199 11.97 21.79 7.19
CA VAL A 199 10.52 21.57 7.28
C VAL A 199 10.05 21.60 8.74
N ARG A 200 10.81 20.98 9.65
CA ARG A 200 10.51 20.97 11.10
C ARG A 200 10.69 22.35 11.76
N ALA A 201 11.74 23.08 11.34
CA ALA A 201 12.06 24.37 11.94
C ALA A 201 11.10 25.49 11.50
N SER A 202 10.48 25.38 10.33
CA SER A 202 9.66 26.45 9.77
C SER A 202 8.58 25.90 8.82
N PRO A 203 7.43 25.45 9.34
CA PRO A 203 6.31 24.98 8.53
C PRO A 203 5.84 26.02 7.47
N GLY A 204 6.02 27.31 7.72
CA GLY A 204 5.70 28.39 6.78
C GLY A 204 6.61 28.45 5.55
N VAL A 205 7.90 28.08 5.68
CA VAL A 205 8.86 28.01 4.54
C VAL A 205 8.49 26.82 3.63
N VAL A 206 7.83 25.80 4.16
CA VAL A 206 7.34 24.64 3.41
C VAL A 206 6.26 25.04 2.40
N GLN A 207 5.45 26.04 2.72
CA GLN A 207 4.45 26.56 1.78
C GLN A 207 5.08 27.18 0.53
N LEU A 208 6.22 27.84 0.69
CA LEU A 208 7.01 28.37 -0.43
C LEU A 208 7.78 27.27 -1.20
N GLY A 209 8.20 26.20 -0.50
CA GLY A 209 8.96 25.07 -1.05
C GLY A 209 8.13 23.92 -1.65
N ARG A 210 6.80 23.96 -1.55
CA ARG A 210 5.90 22.88 -2.05
C ARG A 210 6.20 22.47 -3.50
N GLY A 211 6.43 23.45 -4.38
CA GLY A 211 6.78 23.20 -5.79
C GLY A 211 8.11 22.47 -5.96
N THR A 212 9.13 22.83 -5.17
CA THR A 212 10.49 22.29 -5.28
C THR A 212 10.54 20.81 -4.83
N VAL A 213 9.90 20.47 -3.73
CA VAL A 213 9.90 19.08 -3.20
C VAL A 213 9.09 18.16 -4.10
N ARG A 214 7.91 18.61 -4.54
CA ARG A 214 7.13 17.88 -5.53
C ARG A 214 7.90 17.67 -6.82
N ALA A 215 8.59 18.70 -7.31
CA ALA A 215 9.41 18.62 -8.52
C ALA A 215 10.56 17.61 -8.40
N LEU A 216 11.08 17.36 -7.19
CA LEU A 216 12.17 16.41 -6.94
C LEU A 216 11.67 14.98 -6.71
N ILE A 217 10.61 14.79 -5.90
CA ILE A 217 10.17 13.47 -5.46
C ILE A 217 9.13 12.86 -6.43
N SER A 218 8.20 13.65 -6.92
CA SER A 218 7.09 13.18 -7.76
C SER A 218 7.55 12.48 -9.05
N PRO A 219 8.56 13.00 -9.81
CA PRO A 219 9.05 12.31 -11.01
C PRO A 219 9.67 10.95 -10.71
N VAL A 220 10.38 10.82 -9.57
CA VAL A 220 11.03 9.58 -9.16
C VAL A 220 9.99 8.53 -8.77
N LEU A 221 9.02 8.90 -7.93
CA LEU A 221 7.92 8.02 -7.57
C LEU A 221 7.11 7.59 -8.80
N ARG A 222 6.85 8.51 -9.72
CA ARG A 222 6.15 8.22 -10.97
C ARG A 222 6.90 7.23 -11.84
N ALA A 223 8.20 7.46 -12.05
CA ALA A 223 9.03 6.58 -12.88
C ALA A 223 9.15 5.17 -12.31
N ALA A 224 9.13 5.04 -10.98
CA ALA A 224 9.24 3.76 -10.29
C ALA A 224 7.89 3.06 -10.02
N SER A 225 6.76 3.72 -10.33
CA SER A 225 5.42 3.20 -10.01
C SER A 225 5.00 2.03 -10.88
N TYR A 226 5.31 2.06 -12.17
CA TYR A 226 4.85 1.09 -13.17
C TYR A 226 6.03 0.49 -13.93
N GLY A 227 6.01 -0.81 -14.14
CA GLY A 227 7.01 -1.53 -14.94
C GLY A 227 6.63 -1.57 -16.42
N THR A 228 5.33 -1.48 -16.73
CA THR A 228 4.80 -1.46 -18.08
C THR A 228 4.16 -0.12 -18.44
N ARG A 229 3.79 0.00 -19.71
CA ARG A 229 3.01 1.14 -20.16
C ARG A 229 1.53 0.97 -19.78
N VAL A 230 1.05 1.81 -18.88
CA VAL A 230 -0.35 1.82 -18.44
C VAL A 230 -1.13 2.99 -19.08
N SER A 231 -2.46 2.99 -18.90
CA SER A 231 -3.35 4.07 -19.33
C SER A 231 -2.90 5.43 -18.78
N PRO A 232 -2.89 6.50 -19.61
CA PRO A 232 -2.60 7.86 -19.14
C PRO A 232 -3.52 8.29 -17.99
N ARG A 233 -4.77 7.84 -18.00
CA ARG A 233 -5.74 8.11 -16.92
C ARG A 233 -5.32 7.44 -15.61
N LEU A 234 -4.77 6.23 -15.66
CA LEU A 234 -4.25 5.54 -14.49
C LEU A 234 -3.02 6.25 -13.91
N VAL A 235 -2.13 6.72 -14.79
CA VAL A 235 -0.97 7.53 -14.39
C VAL A 235 -1.45 8.82 -13.70
N ALA A 236 -2.41 9.54 -14.30
CA ALA A 236 -2.97 10.75 -13.71
C ALA A 236 -3.64 10.49 -12.36
N PHE A 237 -4.35 9.36 -12.23
CA PHE A 237 -4.99 8.93 -10.99
C PHE A 237 -3.98 8.67 -9.87
N SER A 238 -2.96 7.86 -10.12
CA SER A 238 -1.92 7.62 -9.11
C SER A 238 -1.13 8.90 -8.78
N GLN A 239 -0.88 9.74 -9.78
CA GLN A 239 -0.22 11.02 -9.58
C GLN A 239 -1.05 11.97 -8.69
N SER A 240 -2.38 12.01 -8.86
CA SER A 240 -3.23 12.85 -8.01
C SER A 240 -3.11 12.47 -6.53
N MET A 241 -2.98 11.19 -6.21
CA MET A 241 -2.79 10.74 -4.82
C MET A 241 -1.49 11.25 -4.22
N ILE A 242 -0.39 11.21 -5.01
CA ILE A 242 0.92 11.74 -4.60
C ILE A 242 0.84 13.26 -4.41
N ASP A 243 0.17 13.95 -5.33
CA ASP A 243 0.04 15.40 -5.32
C ASP A 243 -0.88 15.91 -4.19
N ASP A 244 -1.86 15.12 -3.78
CA ASP A 244 -2.77 15.42 -2.66
C ASP A 244 -2.11 15.20 -1.30
N THR A 245 -1.06 14.37 -1.21
CA THR A 245 -0.33 14.15 0.06
C THR A 245 0.50 15.38 0.41
N SER A 246 0.39 15.86 1.65
CA SER A 246 1.11 17.06 2.10
C SER A 246 2.63 16.82 2.10
N VAL A 247 3.40 17.85 1.73
CA VAL A 247 4.88 17.77 1.76
C VAL A 247 5.38 17.47 3.17
N VAL A 248 4.70 17.96 4.18
CA VAL A 248 5.03 17.70 5.59
C VAL A 248 4.90 16.21 5.90
N THR A 249 3.79 15.60 5.50
CA THR A 249 3.56 14.16 5.63
C THR A 249 4.61 13.37 4.87
N ILE A 250 4.88 13.73 3.60
CA ILE A 250 5.89 13.09 2.77
C ILE A 250 7.25 13.07 3.50
N VAL A 251 7.71 14.23 3.95
CA VAL A 251 9.04 14.35 4.57
C VAL A 251 9.13 13.64 5.91
N ASN A 252 8.08 13.72 6.73
CA ASN A 252 8.11 13.13 8.07
C ASN A 252 8.10 11.60 8.04
N PHE A 253 7.40 10.98 7.09
CA PHE A 253 7.41 9.52 6.94
C PHE A 253 8.71 8.95 6.35
N LEU A 254 9.52 9.71 5.61
CA LEU A 254 10.75 9.19 5.00
C LEU A 254 11.67 8.51 6.00
N LYS A 255 11.85 9.10 7.21
CA LYS A 255 12.77 8.54 8.22
C LYS A 255 12.29 7.23 8.80
N THR A 256 10.99 7.10 9.05
CA THR A 256 10.42 5.86 9.58
C THR A 256 10.47 4.72 8.56
N LEU A 257 10.31 5.05 7.25
CA LEU A 257 10.49 4.07 6.18
C LEU A 257 11.93 3.58 6.10
N GLU A 258 12.90 4.49 6.22
CA GLU A 258 14.34 4.17 6.24
C GLU A 258 14.69 3.23 7.40
N LEU A 259 14.17 3.51 8.60
CA LEU A 259 14.46 2.77 9.83
C LEU A 259 13.57 1.54 10.05
N HIS A 260 12.64 1.27 9.11
CA HIS A 260 11.68 0.17 9.25
C HIS A 260 12.33 -1.18 9.48
N ASN A 261 11.93 -1.84 10.58
CA ASN A 261 12.33 -3.20 10.90
C ASN A 261 11.26 -3.91 11.74
N GLU A 262 10.47 -4.73 11.10
CA GLU A 262 9.40 -5.53 11.68
C GLU A 262 9.61 -7.04 11.41
N LYS A 263 10.87 -7.49 11.32
CA LYS A 263 11.21 -8.90 11.06
C LYS A 263 10.59 -9.85 12.09
N ASP A 264 10.55 -9.46 13.36
CA ASP A 264 10.01 -10.27 14.45
C ASP A 264 8.52 -10.59 14.26
N ALA A 265 7.78 -9.71 13.58
CA ALA A 265 6.36 -9.92 13.27
C ALA A 265 6.11 -11.16 12.41
N LEU A 266 7.06 -11.54 11.55
CA LEU A 266 6.91 -12.68 10.64
C LEU A 266 6.67 -14.00 11.39
N SER A 267 7.27 -14.16 12.56
CA SER A 267 7.10 -15.36 13.41
C SER A 267 5.64 -15.60 13.82
N HIS A 268 4.85 -14.55 13.98
CA HIS A 268 3.43 -14.62 14.33
C HIS A 268 2.53 -14.99 13.14
N LEU A 269 3.05 -14.89 11.90
CA LEU A 269 2.32 -15.18 10.67
C LEU A 269 2.52 -16.62 10.15
N THR A 270 3.44 -17.39 10.70
CA THR A 270 3.80 -18.74 10.21
C THR A 270 2.67 -19.78 10.24
N ARG A 271 1.61 -19.52 11.02
CA ARG A 271 0.49 -20.45 11.21
C ARG A 271 -0.80 -20.04 10.51
N ILE A 272 -0.75 -19.01 9.69
CA ILE A 272 -1.90 -18.53 8.92
C ILE A 272 -1.51 -18.43 7.44
N PRO A 273 -2.46 -18.55 6.51
CA PRO A 273 -2.21 -18.34 5.11
C PRO A 273 -1.66 -16.92 4.85
N VAL A 274 -0.51 -16.87 4.23
CA VAL A 274 0.09 -15.61 3.77
C VAL A 274 0.23 -15.66 2.25
N THR A 275 -0.02 -14.56 1.57
CA THR A 275 0.37 -14.30 0.18
C THR A 275 1.38 -13.17 0.17
N VAL A 276 2.56 -13.41 -0.39
CA VAL A 276 3.59 -12.40 -0.62
C VAL A 276 3.66 -12.17 -2.12
N MET A 277 3.42 -10.93 -2.56
CA MET A 277 3.36 -10.59 -3.98
C MET A 277 4.23 -9.38 -4.30
N CYS A 278 4.91 -9.43 -5.45
CA CYS A 278 5.64 -8.26 -5.98
C CYS A 278 5.74 -8.29 -7.50
N GLY A 279 6.01 -7.12 -8.07
CA GLY A 279 6.44 -6.98 -9.45
C GLY A 279 7.93 -7.31 -9.62
N ASP A 280 8.31 -7.87 -10.76
CA ASP A 280 9.71 -8.15 -11.07
C ASP A 280 10.52 -6.88 -11.37
N GLU A 281 9.83 -5.79 -11.79
CA GLU A 281 10.39 -4.46 -12.08
C GLU A 281 10.04 -3.45 -10.99
N ASP A 282 9.85 -3.91 -9.75
CA ASP A 282 9.66 -3.01 -8.61
C ASP A 282 11.00 -2.43 -8.16
N TRP A 283 11.23 -1.15 -8.53
CA TRP A 283 12.45 -0.39 -8.18
C TRP A 283 12.38 0.26 -6.81
N ILE A 284 11.18 0.32 -6.19
CA ILE A 284 10.98 0.89 -4.85
C ILE A 284 11.28 -0.16 -3.79
N ILE A 285 10.62 -1.30 -3.89
CA ILE A 285 10.85 -2.47 -3.03
C ILE A 285 11.30 -3.64 -3.93
N PRO A 286 12.60 -3.85 -4.10
CA PRO A 286 13.11 -4.88 -5.00
C PRO A 286 12.60 -6.28 -4.65
N LEU A 287 12.44 -7.12 -5.67
CA LEU A 287 12.03 -8.52 -5.54
C LEU A 287 12.78 -9.27 -4.43
N ALA A 288 14.08 -9.00 -4.26
CA ALA A 288 14.90 -9.62 -3.21
C ALA A 288 14.36 -9.38 -1.80
N SER A 289 13.80 -8.18 -1.52
CA SER A 289 13.18 -7.87 -0.22
C SER A 289 11.92 -8.69 0.04
N THR A 290 11.12 -8.90 -1.01
CA THR A 290 9.93 -9.76 -0.95
C THR A 290 10.30 -11.22 -0.74
N LEU A 291 11.33 -11.72 -1.44
CA LEU A 291 11.81 -13.10 -1.29
C LEU A 291 12.39 -13.34 0.11
N ALA A 292 13.09 -12.38 0.69
CA ALA A 292 13.59 -12.46 2.06
C ALA A 292 12.47 -12.61 3.10
N MET A 293 11.30 -11.99 2.89
CA MET A 293 10.12 -12.23 3.73
C MET A 293 9.57 -13.66 3.52
N ALA A 294 9.54 -14.13 2.26
CA ALA A 294 9.02 -15.46 1.94
C ALA A 294 9.89 -16.59 2.55
N GLU A 295 11.19 -16.40 2.67
CA GLU A 295 12.10 -17.34 3.37
C GLU A 295 11.71 -17.52 4.84
N ALA A 296 11.25 -16.46 5.50
CA ALA A 296 10.78 -16.51 6.88
C ALA A 296 9.33 -17.04 7.02
N LEU A 297 8.63 -17.23 5.89
CA LEU A 297 7.23 -17.66 5.81
C LEU A 297 7.09 -18.84 4.83
N PRO A 298 7.59 -20.04 5.17
CA PRO A 298 7.70 -21.16 4.24
C PRO A 298 6.36 -21.65 3.65
N GLU A 299 5.24 -21.40 4.35
CA GLU A 299 3.89 -21.73 3.88
C GLU A 299 3.23 -20.59 3.06
N ALA A 300 3.95 -19.49 2.83
CA ALA A 300 3.41 -18.38 2.06
C ALA A 300 3.32 -18.71 0.57
N GLU A 301 2.22 -18.29 -0.06
CA GLU A 301 2.14 -18.25 -1.51
C GLU A 301 2.95 -17.07 -2.02
N VAL A 302 4.01 -17.33 -2.79
CA VAL A 302 4.80 -16.29 -3.43
C VAL A 302 4.28 -16.06 -4.84
N VAL A 303 3.84 -14.84 -5.13
CA VAL A 303 3.31 -14.44 -6.43
C VAL A 303 4.20 -13.38 -7.05
N ARG A 304 5.00 -13.77 -8.03
CA ARG A 304 5.77 -12.85 -8.86
C ARG A 304 4.93 -12.41 -10.04
N VAL A 305 4.90 -11.11 -10.30
CA VAL A 305 4.18 -10.55 -11.45
C VAL A 305 5.21 -10.02 -12.45
N PRO A 306 5.44 -10.76 -13.55
CA PRO A 306 6.41 -10.36 -14.57
C PRO A 306 6.11 -8.96 -15.11
N GLN A 307 7.16 -8.16 -15.28
CA GLN A 307 7.10 -6.79 -15.82
C GLN A 307 6.34 -5.77 -14.96
N ALA A 308 5.76 -6.15 -13.82
CA ALA A 308 5.06 -5.22 -12.96
C ALA A 308 6.04 -4.35 -12.16
N GLY A 309 5.68 -3.09 -11.99
CA GLY A 309 6.35 -2.16 -11.08
C GLY A 309 5.78 -2.22 -9.66
N HIS A 310 5.92 -1.11 -8.95
CA HIS A 310 5.54 -1.01 -7.53
C HIS A 310 4.02 -1.01 -7.30
N LEU A 311 3.24 -0.37 -8.18
CA LEU A 311 1.79 -0.26 -8.04
C LEU A 311 1.07 -1.47 -8.65
N VAL A 312 1.48 -2.68 -8.26
CA VAL A 312 1.01 -3.95 -8.83
C VAL A 312 -0.51 -4.09 -8.79
N GLN A 313 -1.18 -3.55 -7.76
CA GLN A 313 -2.65 -3.57 -7.60
C GLN A 313 -3.39 -2.70 -8.63
N LEU A 314 -2.71 -1.69 -9.18
CA LEU A 314 -3.23 -0.83 -10.23
C LEU A 314 -2.80 -1.30 -11.61
N GLU A 315 -1.56 -1.80 -11.75
CA GLU A 315 -0.97 -2.19 -13.02
C GLU A 315 -1.46 -3.56 -13.51
N PHE A 316 -1.58 -4.53 -12.60
CA PHE A 316 -2.04 -5.90 -12.88
C PHE A 316 -3.18 -6.33 -11.94
N PRO A 317 -4.31 -5.62 -11.95
CA PRO A 317 -5.40 -5.84 -10.99
C PRO A 317 -5.92 -7.27 -11.01
N ASP A 318 -6.04 -7.91 -12.17
CA ASP A 318 -6.55 -9.28 -12.29
C ASP A 318 -5.63 -10.29 -11.59
N LYS A 319 -4.30 -10.10 -11.65
CA LYS A 319 -3.35 -10.97 -10.96
C LYS A 319 -3.48 -10.84 -9.44
N VAL A 320 -3.63 -9.60 -8.98
CA VAL A 320 -3.84 -9.30 -7.54
C VAL A 320 -5.18 -9.88 -7.08
N ASN A 321 -6.27 -9.63 -7.80
CA ASN A 321 -7.59 -10.15 -7.47
C ASN A 321 -7.60 -11.69 -7.38
N ALA A 322 -7.01 -12.37 -8.35
CA ALA A 322 -6.90 -13.83 -8.34
C ALA A 322 -6.10 -14.36 -7.13
N ALA A 323 -5.02 -13.68 -6.74
CA ALA A 323 -4.24 -14.05 -5.55
C ALA A 323 -5.03 -13.83 -4.26
N LEU A 324 -5.78 -12.72 -4.15
CA LEU A 324 -6.62 -12.44 -2.99
C LEU A 324 -7.80 -13.43 -2.85
N VAL A 325 -8.38 -13.87 -3.96
CA VAL A 325 -9.41 -14.93 -3.97
C VAL A 325 -8.82 -16.25 -3.47
N ARG A 326 -7.64 -16.64 -3.92
CA ARG A 326 -6.95 -17.84 -3.41
C ARG A 326 -6.60 -17.71 -1.93
N LEU A 327 -6.15 -16.55 -1.49
CA LEU A 327 -5.88 -16.28 -0.07
C LEU A 327 -7.14 -16.47 0.76
N LEU A 328 -8.28 -15.91 0.35
CA LEU A 328 -9.55 -16.04 1.06
C LEU A 328 -10.01 -17.51 1.13
N THR A 329 -9.81 -18.28 0.08
CA THR A 329 -10.11 -19.72 0.07
C THR A 329 -9.28 -20.47 1.12
N ARG A 330 -7.98 -20.22 1.18
CA ARG A 330 -7.07 -20.80 2.21
C ARG A 330 -7.45 -20.33 3.62
N ALA A 331 -7.76 -19.05 3.79
CA ALA A 331 -8.20 -18.46 5.06
C ALA A 331 -9.50 -19.08 5.57
N SER A 332 -10.46 -19.33 4.68
CA SER A 332 -11.74 -19.97 5.01
C SER A 332 -11.55 -21.40 5.50
N ALA A 333 -10.59 -22.15 4.98
CA ALA A 333 -10.22 -23.48 5.46
C ALA A 333 -9.66 -23.43 6.90
N VAL A 334 -8.81 -22.44 7.23
CA VAL A 334 -8.32 -22.23 8.61
C VAL A 334 -9.47 -21.90 9.56
N ARG A 335 -10.38 -21.02 9.14
CA ARG A 335 -11.60 -20.71 9.92
C ARG A 335 -12.42 -21.96 10.22
N ALA A 336 -12.64 -22.82 9.23
CA ALA A 336 -13.41 -24.06 9.40
C ALA A 336 -12.74 -25.00 10.44
N ARG A 337 -11.41 -25.14 10.37
CA ARG A 337 -10.64 -25.96 11.35
C ARG A 337 -10.73 -25.38 12.77
N ARG A 338 -10.62 -24.06 12.95
CA ARG A 338 -10.76 -23.41 14.26
C ARG A 338 -12.15 -23.69 14.87
N ARG A 339 -13.23 -23.71 14.06
CA ARG A 339 -14.59 -24.02 14.52
C ARG A 339 -14.80 -25.50 14.89
N SER A 340 -14.19 -26.44 14.17
CA SER A 340 -14.30 -27.88 14.45
C SER A 340 -13.52 -28.31 15.71
N GLY A 341 -12.37 -27.68 15.96
CA GLY A 341 -11.56 -27.91 17.16
C GLY A 341 -12.27 -27.51 18.47
N TRP A 342 -13.20 -26.57 18.42
CA TRP A 342 -14.04 -26.16 19.57
C TRP A 342 -15.18 -27.16 19.88
N ARG A 343 -15.63 -27.94 18.91
CA ARG A 343 -16.71 -28.91 19.10
C ARG A 343 -16.24 -30.27 19.64
N GLY A 344 -14.93 -30.48 19.71
CA GLY A 344 -14.35 -31.75 20.20
C GLY A 344 -13.94 -31.75 21.68
N ILE A 345 -14.23 -30.68 22.43
CA ILE A 345 -13.88 -30.50 23.86
C ILE A 345 -15.16 -30.31 24.71
N GLY A 346 -16.33 -30.70 24.17
CA GLY A 346 -17.61 -30.68 24.89
C GLY A 346 -18.10 -32.11 25.19
#